data_67ac35a8012550b98c16c0881cf90f8c
#
_entry.id   67ac35a8012550b98c16c0881cf90f8c
#
_cell.length_a   1.000
_cell.length_b   1.000
_cell.length_c   1.000
_cell.angle_alpha   90.00
_cell.angle_beta   90.00
_cell.angle_gamma   90.00
#
_symmetry.space_group_name_H-M   'P 1'
#
loop_
_entity.id
_entity.type
_entity.pdbx_description
1 polymer ?
#
loop_
_entity_poly.entity_id
_entity_poly.type
_entity_poly.pdbx_seq_one_letter_code
_entity_poly.pdbx_strand_id
1 'polypeptide(L)'
;MEHTAPRGHLFVIDGDLNYLCCDAVLVPSSFDMGFSSGLWSKRVPNPAEVRRLTAHDRVSGWKVIPDRRASEPQVWIGNVGLNLPDTEPYVAVAEKFVEDAHEALKSEIRCPRLALGVVGTGEGGMRGNKGDMVEALVRRLFELADRLSVDIVLVAWGVDMYAACQRARKRVQPNPRPLGELIDCPDIERVDSAVSSIAASVRSRRLVAFVGAGVSMGAGLPSWKGLLDELALEAGGPLADLDRLHLLDPRDQAMVIQKRLGKDTFRAKLNDKFSTKDYALAHGLLASLDPHEVVTTNYDALMEQAFGEFRRPAVLPYAPVGTDGRWLLKLHGTIDELASIVLTRDDYLGLPERSQALFGIVQAMLMTRHMLFVGYSLSDDSFHRVVHDVRRARGHGQSDTKLGTVLTLFEDPLLSALWGGDLDIVPVAQARDHISHPAERSASRQLDIVLDRIGLLSADVTSFLLDDTYASMLDRHEETVRDDLLQLMGHLDGSSPIDVQVREMLATVLRSASGDVQDSAGRP
;
A
#
# COMPACT_ATOMS: atom_id res chain seq x y z
N MET A 1 -33.03 -11.11 -0.95
CA MET A 1 -32.42 -10.21 -1.94
C MET A 1 -31.26 -10.96 -2.57
N GLU A 2 -31.29 -11.18 -3.87
CA GLU A 2 -30.19 -11.81 -4.61
C GLU A 2 -28.96 -10.94 -4.42
N HIS A 3 -27.90 -11.50 -3.86
CA HIS A 3 -26.61 -10.85 -3.74
C HIS A 3 -26.04 -10.69 -5.15
N THR A 4 -26.24 -9.54 -5.78
CA THR A 4 -25.48 -9.19 -6.97
C THR A 4 -23.99 -9.38 -6.68
N ALA A 5 -23.26 -10.02 -7.58
CA ALA A 5 -21.82 -10.19 -7.46
C ALA A 5 -21.18 -8.79 -7.27
N PRO A 6 -20.17 -8.65 -6.39
CA PRO A 6 -19.48 -7.37 -6.27
C PRO A 6 -18.89 -7.01 -7.63
N ARG A 7 -19.06 -5.76 -8.06
CA ARG A 7 -18.40 -5.26 -9.27
C ARG A 7 -16.90 -5.29 -9.09
N GLY A 8 -16.17 -5.66 -10.11
CA GLY A 8 -14.71 -5.62 -10.07
C GLY A 8 -14.18 -4.19 -10.03
N HIS A 9 -12.94 -4.04 -9.58
CA HIS A 9 -12.29 -2.75 -9.43
C HIS A 9 -10.86 -2.77 -9.98
N LEU A 10 -10.44 -1.67 -10.62
CA LEU A 10 -9.05 -1.46 -11.02
C LEU A 10 -8.36 -0.60 -9.97
N PHE A 11 -7.50 -1.22 -9.18
CA PHE A 11 -6.61 -0.55 -8.24
C PHE A 11 -5.30 -0.15 -8.94
N VAL A 12 -4.73 0.98 -8.55
CA VAL A 12 -3.39 1.39 -8.98
C VAL A 12 -2.54 1.70 -7.76
N ILE A 13 -1.38 1.08 -7.68
CA ILE A 13 -0.42 1.33 -6.60
C ILE A 13 0.98 1.60 -7.17
N ASP A 14 1.77 2.38 -6.45
CA ASP A 14 3.22 2.45 -6.62
C ASP A 14 3.86 1.45 -5.65
N GLY A 15 4.50 0.40 -6.17
CA GLY A 15 5.03 -0.66 -5.33
C GLY A 15 5.80 -1.74 -6.09
N ASP A 16 6.21 -2.77 -5.37
CA ASP A 16 6.89 -3.94 -5.93
C ASP A 16 5.95 -5.14 -6.02
N LEU A 17 5.67 -5.56 -7.25
CA LEU A 17 4.80 -6.70 -7.56
C LEU A 17 5.31 -8.04 -6.95
N ASN A 18 6.62 -8.14 -6.67
CA ASN A 18 7.18 -9.33 -6.04
C ASN A 18 6.64 -9.59 -4.62
N TYR A 19 6.21 -8.54 -3.93
CA TYR A 19 5.85 -8.61 -2.52
C TYR A 19 4.38 -8.27 -2.25
N LEU A 20 3.56 -8.08 -3.29
CA LEU A 20 2.13 -7.81 -3.13
C LEU A 20 1.36 -9.11 -2.88
N CYS A 21 0.54 -9.16 -1.82
CA CYS A 21 -0.43 -10.22 -1.61
C CYS A 21 -1.56 -10.15 -2.65
N CYS A 22 -1.69 -11.19 -3.46
CA CYS A 22 -2.72 -11.33 -4.50
C CYS A 22 -3.04 -12.81 -4.74
N ASP A 23 -4.11 -13.09 -5.49
CA ASP A 23 -4.50 -14.47 -5.80
C ASP A 23 -3.76 -15.00 -7.05
N ALA A 24 -3.49 -14.11 -8.03
CA ALA A 24 -2.64 -14.43 -9.18
C ALA A 24 -1.80 -13.23 -9.61
N VAL A 25 -0.61 -13.50 -10.18
CA VAL A 25 0.35 -12.48 -10.62
C VAL A 25 0.87 -12.78 -12.01
N LEU A 26 0.93 -11.75 -12.86
CA LEU A 26 1.58 -11.82 -14.16
C LEU A 26 3.05 -11.41 -14.05
N VAL A 27 3.96 -12.32 -14.39
CA VAL A 27 5.39 -12.06 -14.51
C VAL A 27 5.75 -11.92 -15.99
N PRO A 28 6.27 -10.76 -16.42
CA PRO A 28 6.70 -10.57 -17.79
C PRO A 28 7.97 -11.36 -18.09
N SER A 29 8.04 -11.92 -19.29
CA SER A 29 9.20 -12.68 -19.78
C SER A 29 9.53 -12.31 -21.24
N SER A 30 10.74 -12.63 -21.69
CA SER A 30 11.07 -12.63 -23.11
C SER A 30 10.51 -13.85 -23.84
N PHE A 31 10.59 -13.85 -25.18
CA PHE A 31 10.05 -14.92 -26.02
C PHE A 31 10.63 -16.30 -25.68
N ASP A 32 11.88 -16.37 -25.30
CA ASP A 32 12.57 -17.60 -24.90
C ASP A 32 12.40 -17.94 -23.41
N MET A 33 11.46 -17.30 -22.71
CA MET A 33 11.24 -17.42 -21.28
C MET A 33 12.42 -16.93 -20.44
N GLY A 34 13.13 -15.92 -20.97
CA GLY A 34 14.12 -15.16 -20.21
C GLY A 34 13.43 -14.21 -19.24
N PHE A 35 13.97 -14.11 -18.04
CA PHE A 35 13.53 -13.15 -17.03
C PHE A 35 14.67 -12.18 -16.73
N SER A 36 14.36 -10.90 -16.52
CA SER A 36 15.37 -9.94 -16.07
C SER A 36 16.01 -10.45 -14.79
N SER A 37 17.34 -10.62 -14.82
CA SER A 37 18.09 -11.30 -13.76
C SER A 37 17.88 -10.61 -12.41
N GLY A 38 17.40 -11.38 -11.44
CA GLY A 38 17.17 -10.92 -10.08
C GLY A 38 15.86 -10.17 -9.84
N LEU A 39 15.28 -9.48 -10.83
CA LEU A 39 14.08 -8.67 -10.65
C LEU A 39 12.86 -9.50 -10.19
N TRP A 40 12.70 -10.70 -10.74
CA TRP A 40 11.57 -11.60 -10.43
C TRP A 40 11.97 -12.79 -9.52
N SER A 41 13.10 -12.68 -8.83
CA SER A 41 13.69 -13.79 -8.06
C SER A 41 12.75 -14.38 -7.02
N LYS A 42 11.89 -13.61 -6.41
CA LYS A 42 10.92 -14.10 -5.44
C LYS A 42 9.78 -14.89 -6.10
N ARG A 43 9.19 -14.36 -7.19
CA ARG A 43 8.09 -15.03 -7.92
C ARG A 43 8.59 -16.20 -8.76
N VAL A 44 9.79 -16.08 -9.31
CA VAL A 44 10.45 -17.07 -10.16
C VAL A 44 11.85 -17.38 -9.61
N PRO A 45 11.96 -18.07 -8.46
CA PRO A 45 13.25 -18.33 -7.82
C PRO A 45 14.14 -19.27 -8.64
N ASN A 46 13.55 -20.12 -9.48
CA ASN A 46 14.27 -21.03 -10.37
C ASN A 46 13.76 -20.93 -11.82
N PRO A 47 14.24 -19.97 -12.62
CA PRO A 47 13.80 -19.78 -14.00
C PRO A 47 14.00 -21.03 -14.89
N ALA A 48 15.03 -21.82 -14.64
CA ALA A 48 15.30 -23.04 -15.42
C ALA A 48 14.23 -24.13 -15.17
N GLU A 49 13.74 -24.23 -13.94
CA GLU A 49 12.64 -25.13 -13.60
C GLU A 49 11.33 -24.69 -14.24
N VAL A 50 11.00 -23.41 -14.16
CA VAL A 50 9.81 -22.84 -14.82
C VAL A 50 9.86 -23.12 -16.32
N ARG A 51 10.99 -22.88 -16.98
CA ARG A 51 11.16 -23.20 -18.41
C ARG A 51 10.88 -24.67 -18.71
N ARG A 52 11.30 -25.58 -17.84
CA ARG A 52 11.05 -27.02 -18.00
C ARG A 52 9.56 -27.37 -17.82
N LEU A 53 8.92 -26.85 -16.76
CA LEU A 53 7.52 -27.13 -16.46
C LEU A 53 6.58 -26.59 -17.52
N THR A 54 6.91 -25.45 -18.13
CA THR A 54 6.09 -24.78 -19.15
C THR A 54 6.49 -25.14 -20.59
N ALA A 55 7.45 -26.06 -20.80
CA ALA A 55 7.98 -26.39 -22.13
C ALA A 55 6.90 -26.89 -23.12
N HIS A 56 5.91 -27.64 -22.63
CA HIS A 56 4.81 -28.16 -23.45
C HIS A 56 3.76 -27.09 -23.81
N ASP A 57 3.67 -26.02 -23.04
CA ASP A 57 2.71 -24.94 -23.24
C ASP A 57 3.26 -23.83 -24.14
N ARG A 58 4.55 -23.92 -24.50
CA ARG A 58 5.19 -23.01 -25.44
C ARG A 58 4.68 -23.29 -26.85
N VAL A 59 3.75 -22.46 -27.29
CA VAL A 59 3.37 -22.43 -28.69
C VAL A 59 3.95 -21.15 -29.28
N SER A 60 4.31 -21.18 -30.56
CA SER A 60 4.77 -19.99 -31.29
C SER A 60 3.77 -18.85 -31.13
N GLY A 61 4.25 -17.70 -30.67
CA GLY A 61 3.46 -16.47 -30.51
C GLY A 61 3.29 -16.00 -29.07
N TRP A 62 2.40 -15.06 -28.87
CA TRP A 62 2.02 -14.44 -27.61
C TRP A 62 1.32 -15.44 -26.71
N LYS A 63 1.88 -15.71 -25.54
CA LYS A 63 1.24 -16.60 -24.58
C LYS A 63 1.42 -16.16 -23.16
N VAL A 64 0.34 -16.30 -22.45
CA VAL A 64 0.30 -16.36 -21.01
C VAL A 64 0.14 -17.83 -20.65
N ILE A 65 1.05 -18.33 -19.81
CA ILE A 65 1.05 -19.71 -19.36
C ILE A 65 1.13 -19.76 -17.84
N PRO A 66 0.37 -20.66 -17.19
CA PRO A 66 0.48 -20.85 -15.75
C PRO A 66 1.82 -21.51 -15.41
N ASP A 67 2.47 -21.03 -14.36
CA ASP A 67 3.53 -21.78 -13.70
C ASP A 67 2.89 -22.94 -12.94
N ARG A 68 3.22 -24.17 -13.32
CA ARG A 68 2.59 -25.38 -12.76
C ARG A 68 3.09 -25.78 -11.37
N ARG A 69 3.92 -24.97 -10.75
CA ARG A 69 4.26 -25.15 -9.34
C ARG A 69 3.04 -24.81 -8.47
N ALA A 70 2.87 -25.55 -7.38
CA ALA A 70 1.96 -25.13 -6.33
C ALA A 70 2.54 -23.87 -5.67
N SER A 71 2.02 -22.72 -6.02
CA SER A 71 2.46 -21.42 -5.50
C SER A 71 1.26 -20.58 -5.08
N GLU A 72 1.41 -19.85 -4.02
CA GLU A 72 0.51 -18.77 -3.63
C GLU A 72 1.30 -17.45 -3.65
N PRO A 73 0.91 -16.48 -4.45
CA PRO A 73 -0.16 -16.48 -5.47
C PRO A 73 0.16 -17.37 -6.68
N GLN A 74 -0.86 -17.69 -7.49
CA GLN A 74 -0.62 -18.36 -8.78
C GLN A 74 0.23 -17.47 -9.67
N VAL A 75 1.36 -17.99 -10.16
CA VAL A 75 2.26 -17.25 -11.05
C VAL A 75 1.92 -17.58 -12.50
N TRP A 76 1.70 -16.53 -13.28
CA TRP A 76 1.44 -16.61 -14.73
C TRP A 76 2.58 -15.93 -15.47
N ILE A 77 3.05 -16.54 -16.55
CA ILE A 77 4.18 -16.03 -17.33
C ILE A 77 3.66 -15.46 -18.66
N GLY A 78 3.90 -14.17 -18.87
CA GLY A 78 3.49 -13.48 -20.10
C GLY A 78 4.68 -13.08 -20.97
N ASN A 79 4.66 -13.46 -22.24
CA ASN A 79 5.70 -13.05 -23.19
C ASN A 79 5.46 -11.61 -23.65
N VAL A 80 6.32 -10.68 -23.26
CA VAL A 80 6.27 -9.25 -23.60
C VAL A 80 7.57 -8.74 -24.23
N GLY A 81 8.52 -9.63 -24.52
CA GLY A 81 9.86 -9.28 -25.00
C GLY A 81 9.97 -9.18 -26.54
N LEU A 82 8.98 -8.61 -27.22
CA LEU A 82 8.90 -8.64 -28.68
C LEU A 82 9.43 -7.41 -29.39
N ASN A 83 9.79 -6.35 -28.67
CA ASN A 83 10.27 -5.08 -29.25
C ASN A 83 9.36 -4.55 -30.37
N LEU A 84 8.04 -4.67 -30.21
CA LEU A 84 7.06 -4.13 -31.13
C LEU A 84 6.74 -2.68 -30.79
N PRO A 85 6.52 -1.82 -31.79
CA PRO A 85 6.19 -0.41 -31.57
C PRO A 85 4.74 -0.18 -31.14
N ASP A 86 3.86 -1.17 -31.33
CA ASP A 86 2.43 -1.08 -31.07
C ASP A 86 2.08 -1.55 -29.67
N THR A 87 1.07 -0.94 -29.05
CA THR A 87 0.60 -1.28 -27.69
C THR A 87 -0.23 -2.56 -27.66
N GLU A 88 -0.98 -2.84 -28.74
CA GLU A 88 -1.98 -3.91 -28.81
C GLU A 88 -1.45 -5.29 -28.39
N PRO A 89 -0.28 -5.74 -28.87
CA PRO A 89 0.26 -7.03 -28.49
C PRO A 89 0.52 -7.17 -26.97
N TYR A 90 0.96 -6.11 -26.32
CA TYR A 90 1.21 -6.10 -24.86
C TYR A 90 -0.09 -6.09 -24.06
N VAL A 91 -1.07 -5.32 -24.53
CA VAL A 91 -2.42 -5.29 -23.96
C VAL A 91 -3.07 -6.67 -24.07
N ALA A 92 -2.91 -7.35 -25.20
CA ALA A 92 -3.43 -8.71 -25.42
C ALA A 92 -2.84 -9.73 -24.44
N VAL A 93 -1.56 -9.60 -24.05
CA VAL A 93 -0.95 -10.46 -23.01
C VAL A 93 -1.60 -10.19 -21.64
N ALA A 94 -1.80 -8.94 -21.28
CA ALA A 94 -2.45 -8.58 -20.02
C ALA A 94 -3.90 -9.04 -19.97
N GLU A 95 -4.66 -8.86 -21.07
CA GLU A 95 -6.03 -9.35 -21.23
C GLU A 95 -6.10 -10.86 -21.05
N LYS A 96 -5.28 -11.60 -21.78
CA LYS A 96 -5.23 -13.05 -21.71
C LYS A 96 -4.93 -13.56 -20.32
N PHE A 97 -4.00 -12.89 -19.61
CA PHE A 97 -3.74 -13.20 -18.20
C PHE A 97 -4.99 -13.03 -17.34
N VAL A 98 -5.66 -11.88 -17.45
CA VAL A 98 -6.83 -11.59 -16.61
C VAL A 98 -7.95 -12.60 -16.87
N GLU A 99 -8.22 -12.93 -18.14
CA GLU A 99 -9.26 -13.90 -18.52
C GLU A 99 -8.95 -15.31 -18.04
N ASP A 100 -7.73 -15.81 -18.29
CA ASP A 100 -7.33 -17.17 -17.93
C ASP A 100 -7.18 -17.35 -16.40
N ALA A 101 -6.61 -16.37 -15.69
CA ALA A 101 -6.50 -16.41 -14.25
C ALA A 101 -7.88 -16.30 -13.57
N HIS A 102 -8.79 -15.47 -14.10
CA HIS A 102 -10.17 -15.42 -13.63
C HIS A 102 -10.86 -16.77 -13.81
N GLU A 103 -10.76 -17.36 -14.99
CA GLU A 103 -11.39 -18.68 -15.28
C GLU A 103 -10.86 -19.76 -14.32
N ALA A 104 -9.57 -19.74 -13.99
CA ALA A 104 -8.96 -20.69 -13.08
C ALA A 104 -9.41 -20.51 -11.62
N LEU A 105 -9.73 -19.27 -11.19
CA LEU A 105 -9.99 -18.93 -9.78
C LEU A 105 -11.47 -18.74 -9.44
N LYS A 106 -12.34 -18.46 -10.42
CA LYS A 106 -13.75 -18.08 -10.18
C LYS A 106 -14.59 -19.10 -9.42
N SER A 107 -14.20 -20.37 -9.44
CA SER A 107 -14.89 -21.43 -8.69
C SER A 107 -14.55 -21.41 -7.19
N GLU A 108 -13.40 -20.88 -6.82
CA GLU A 108 -12.88 -20.89 -5.46
C GLU A 108 -12.99 -19.51 -4.80
N ILE A 109 -12.80 -18.44 -5.59
CA ILE A 109 -12.73 -17.07 -5.10
C ILE A 109 -13.76 -16.22 -5.84
N ARG A 110 -14.72 -15.65 -5.11
CA ARG A 110 -15.84 -14.87 -5.69
C ARG A 110 -15.38 -13.61 -6.44
N CYS A 111 -14.34 -12.93 -5.97
CA CYS A 111 -13.75 -11.76 -6.60
C CYS A 111 -12.23 -11.85 -6.43
N PRO A 112 -11.54 -12.60 -7.33
CA PRO A 112 -10.11 -12.79 -7.21
C PRO A 112 -9.36 -11.48 -7.47
N ARG A 113 -8.22 -11.31 -6.77
CA ARG A 113 -7.29 -10.19 -6.91
C ARG A 113 -6.16 -10.59 -7.83
N LEU A 114 -6.13 -10.01 -9.03
CA LEU A 114 -5.15 -10.29 -10.08
C LEU A 114 -4.18 -9.12 -10.17
N ALA A 115 -2.88 -9.38 -10.08
CA ALA A 115 -1.87 -8.33 -10.06
C ALA A 115 -0.93 -8.39 -11.27
N LEU A 116 -0.61 -7.23 -11.84
CA LEU A 116 0.34 -7.11 -12.93
C LEU A 116 1.04 -5.74 -12.90
N GLY A 117 2.24 -5.68 -13.48
CA GLY A 117 2.93 -4.42 -13.75
C GLY A 117 2.49 -3.80 -15.09
N VAL A 118 2.97 -2.58 -15.37
CA VAL A 118 2.81 -1.97 -16.70
C VAL A 118 3.73 -2.68 -17.67
N VAL A 119 3.17 -3.62 -18.43
CA VAL A 119 3.91 -4.50 -19.34
C VAL A 119 4.52 -3.72 -20.51
N GLY A 120 5.67 -4.18 -21.03
CA GLY A 120 6.31 -3.63 -22.23
C GLY A 120 7.13 -2.35 -22.02
N THR A 121 7.01 -1.65 -20.90
CA THR A 121 7.65 -0.34 -20.65
C THR A 121 9.11 -0.41 -20.18
N GLY A 122 9.60 -1.60 -19.82
CA GLY A 122 11.01 -1.85 -19.52
C GLY A 122 11.79 -2.19 -20.80
N GLU A 123 12.29 -3.42 -20.89
CA GLU A 123 13.03 -3.93 -22.06
C GLU A 123 12.10 -4.45 -23.18
N GLY A 124 10.79 -4.31 -23.03
CA GLY A 124 9.80 -4.89 -23.94
C GLY A 124 9.53 -4.14 -25.24
N GLY A 125 10.15 -2.96 -25.45
CA GLY A 125 10.01 -2.18 -26.70
C GLY A 125 9.19 -0.89 -26.58
N MET A 126 8.37 -0.72 -25.55
CA MET A 126 7.55 0.49 -25.31
C MET A 126 8.23 1.52 -24.39
N ARG A 127 9.55 1.36 -24.13
CA ARG A 127 10.31 2.25 -23.23
C ARG A 127 10.25 3.73 -23.66
N GLY A 128 10.22 4.01 -24.97
CA GLY A 128 10.12 5.36 -25.52
C GLY A 128 8.69 5.93 -25.55
N ASN A 129 7.65 5.10 -25.40
CA ASN A 129 6.23 5.45 -25.54
C ASN A 129 5.42 4.93 -24.35
N LYS A 130 5.90 5.23 -23.14
CA LYS A 130 5.25 4.76 -21.91
C LYS A 130 3.82 5.29 -21.76
N GLY A 131 3.59 6.55 -22.17
CA GLY A 131 2.27 7.20 -22.10
C GLY A 131 1.20 6.42 -22.87
N ASP A 132 1.47 6.08 -24.13
CA ASP A 132 0.54 5.33 -24.99
C ASP A 132 0.26 3.94 -24.42
N MET A 133 1.31 3.26 -23.91
CA MET A 133 1.17 1.95 -23.30
C MET A 133 0.28 2.00 -22.04
N VAL A 134 0.50 2.99 -21.18
CA VAL A 134 -0.30 3.18 -19.97
C VAL A 134 -1.77 3.43 -20.31
N GLU A 135 -2.07 4.32 -21.26
CA GLU A 135 -3.45 4.62 -21.65
C GLU A 135 -4.17 3.40 -22.23
N ALA A 136 -3.52 2.67 -23.15
CA ALA A 136 -4.10 1.47 -23.74
C ALA A 136 -4.36 0.39 -22.68
N LEU A 137 -3.37 0.13 -21.82
CA LEU A 137 -3.46 -0.89 -20.78
C LEU A 137 -4.55 -0.55 -19.74
N VAL A 138 -4.54 0.66 -19.20
CA VAL A 138 -5.51 1.11 -18.18
C VAL A 138 -6.94 1.02 -18.71
N ARG A 139 -7.18 1.44 -19.95
CA ARG A 139 -8.50 1.33 -20.60
C ARG A 139 -8.97 -0.11 -20.65
N ARG A 140 -8.10 -1.02 -21.10
CA ARG A 140 -8.47 -2.43 -21.22
C ARG A 140 -8.68 -3.11 -19.88
N LEU A 141 -7.81 -2.86 -18.91
CA LEU A 141 -7.94 -3.42 -17.56
C LEU A 141 -9.21 -2.92 -16.84
N PHE A 142 -9.59 -1.66 -17.05
CA PHE A 142 -10.83 -1.11 -16.51
C PHE A 142 -12.07 -1.85 -17.07
N GLU A 143 -12.11 -2.09 -18.39
CA GLU A 143 -13.19 -2.85 -19.04
C GLU A 143 -13.25 -4.30 -18.52
N LEU A 144 -12.08 -4.94 -18.35
CA LEU A 144 -11.99 -6.32 -17.86
C LEU A 144 -12.44 -6.45 -16.42
N ALA A 145 -12.03 -5.53 -15.55
CA ALA A 145 -12.43 -5.53 -14.15
C ALA A 145 -13.96 -5.49 -14.00
N ASP A 146 -14.62 -4.62 -14.77
CA ASP A 146 -16.09 -4.50 -14.75
C ASP A 146 -16.78 -5.71 -15.35
N ARG A 147 -16.31 -6.17 -16.53
CA ARG A 147 -16.91 -7.29 -17.28
C ARG A 147 -16.82 -8.62 -16.52
N LEU A 148 -15.70 -8.91 -15.90
CA LEU A 148 -15.42 -10.19 -15.24
C LEU A 148 -15.69 -10.17 -13.73
N SER A 149 -16.02 -9.02 -13.15
CA SER A 149 -16.18 -8.85 -11.70
C SER A 149 -14.94 -9.31 -10.92
N VAL A 150 -13.75 -8.89 -11.36
CA VAL A 150 -12.45 -9.18 -10.74
C VAL A 150 -11.78 -7.91 -10.23
N ASP A 151 -11.01 -8.02 -9.17
CA ASP A 151 -10.13 -6.96 -8.72
C ASP A 151 -8.79 -7.05 -9.43
N ILE A 152 -8.44 -6.02 -10.17
CA ILE A 152 -7.15 -5.92 -10.87
C ILE A 152 -6.29 -4.92 -10.15
N VAL A 153 -5.06 -5.29 -9.79
CA VAL A 153 -4.08 -4.38 -9.21
C VAL A 153 -2.98 -4.11 -10.23
N LEU A 154 -3.01 -2.90 -10.79
CA LEU A 154 -1.94 -2.41 -11.65
C LEU A 154 -0.84 -1.81 -10.78
N VAL A 155 0.29 -2.49 -10.73
CA VAL A 155 1.45 -2.07 -9.96
C VAL A 155 2.36 -1.23 -10.84
N ALA A 156 2.39 0.05 -10.56
CA ALA A 156 3.32 1.00 -11.17
C ALA A 156 4.67 0.92 -10.47
N TRP A 157 5.74 1.11 -11.23
CA TRP A 157 7.10 1.18 -10.69
C TRP A 157 7.58 2.62 -10.71
N GLY A 158 7.50 3.28 -9.56
CA GLY A 158 7.88 4.68 -9.36
C GLY A 158 6.72 5.66 -9.56
N VAL A 159 6.93 6.85 -8.98
CA VAL A 159 5.90 7.91 -8.89
C VAL A 159 5.41 8.40 -10.25
N ASP A 160 6.27 8.45 -11.25
CA ASP A 160 5.93 8.90 -12.61
C ASP A 160 4.95 7.94 -13.27
N MET A 161 5.26 6.64 -13.21
CA MET A 161 4.39 5.60 -13.74
C MET A 161 3.06 5.54 -12.99
N TYR A 162 3.08 5.69 -11.65
CA TYR A 162 1.87 5.76 -10.84
C TYR A 162 0.98 6.94 -11.24
N ALA A 163 1.57 8.13 -11.34
CA ALA A 163 0.84 9.33 -11.75
C ALA A 163 0.28 9.20 -13.18
N ALA A 164 1.04 8.62 -14.11
CA ALA A 164 0.58 8.34 -15.46
C ALA A 164 -0.61 7.36 -15.48
N CYS A 165 -0.55 6.28 -14.69
CA CYS A 165 -1.67 5.34 -14.54
C CYS A 165 -2.92 6.03 -13.96
N GLN A 166 -2.77 6.88 -12.95
CA GLN A 166 -3.90 7.63 -12.38
C GLN A 166 -4.46 8.66 -13.37
N ARG A 167 -3.60 9.31 -14.17
CA ARG A 167 -4.02 10.19 -15.26
C ARG A 167 -4.83 9.44 -16.31
N ALA A 168 -4.35 8.27 -16.74
CA ALA A 168 -5.08 7.43 -17.70
C ALA A 168 -6.45 7.02 -17.15
N ARG A 169 -6.55 6.65 -15.86
CA ARG A 169 -7.85 6.36 -15.21
C ARG A 169 -8.81 7.56 -15.28
N LYS A 170 -8.32 8.78 -14.97
CA LYS A 170 -9.14 10.01 -15.07
C LYS A 170 -9.63 10.27 -16.49
N ARG A 171 -8.82 9.92 -17.52
CA ARG A 171 -9.21 10.04 -18.93
C ARG A 171 -10.23 8.98 -19.36
N VAL A 172 -10.03 7.73 -18.94
CA VAL A 172 -10.98 6.62 -19.22
C VAL A 172 -12.31 6.86 -18.52
N GLN A 173 -12.28 7.42 -17.33
CA GLN A 173 -13.46 7.70 -16.50
C GLN A 173 -13.40 9.14 -15.94
N PRO A 174 -13.70 10.17 -16.77
CA PRO A 174 -13.68 11.57 -16.34
C PRO A 174 -14.61 11.86 -15.15
N ASN A 175 -15.74 11.16 -15.09
CA ASN A 175 -16.65 11.16 -13.95
C ASN A 175 -16.53 9.79 -13.25
N PRO A 176 -15.67 9.65 -12.26
CA PRO A 176 -15.51 8.37 -11.56
C PRO A 176 -16.84 7.95 -10.92
N ARG A 177 -17.12 6.66 -10.94
CA ARG A 177 -18.35 6.11 -10.35
C ARG A 177 -18.50 6.62 -8.91
N PRO A 178 -19.70 7.01 -8.48
CA PRO A 178 -19.97 7.36 -7.08
C PRO A 178 -19.53 6.21 -6.16
N LEU A 179 -18.93 6.55 -5.02
CA LEU A 179 -18.51 5.51 -4.07
C LEU A 179 -19.66 4.63 -3.62
N GLY A 180 -20.89 5.18 -3.49
CA GLY A 180 -22.08 4.41 -3.11
C GLY A 180 -22.48 3.31 -4.11
N GLU A 181 -21.92 3.27 -5.32
CA GLU A 181 -22.08 2.15 -6.25
C GLU A 181 -21.02 1.05 -6.06
N LEU A 182 -19.94 1.36 -5.36
CA LEU A 182 -18.77 0.47 -5.17
C LEU A 182 -18.70 -0.09 -3.76
N ILE A 183 -19.16 0.66 -2.76
CA ILE A 183 -19.15 0.28 -1.35
C ILE A 183 -20.56 0.38 -0.75
N ASP A 184 -20.80 -0.44 0.28
CA ASP A 184 -22.03 -0.44 1.08
C ASP A 184 -21.67 0.00 2.49
N CYS A 185 -21.89 1.28 2.81
CA CYS A 185 -21.52 1.89 4.08
C CYS A 185 -22.72 2.63 4.71
N PRO A 186 -22.68 2.92 6.02
CA PRO A 186 -23.80 3.58 6.71
C PRO A 186 -24.07 5.00 6.24
N ASP A 187 -23.03 5.76 5.89
CA ASP A 187 -23.10 7.17 5.52
C ASP A 187 -22.11 7.49 4.39
N ILE A 188 -22.58 7.43 3.16
CA ILE A 188 -21.74 7.64 1.96
C ILE A 188 -21.29 9.10 1.84
N GLU A 189 -22.11 10.07 2.25
CA GLU A 189 -21.76 11.50 2.15
C GLU A 189 -20.58 11.83 3.08
N ARG A 190 -20.57 11.21 4.27
CA ARG A 190 -19.46 11.31 5.22
C ARG A 190 -18.18 10.68 4.67
N VAL A 191 -18.27 9.52 4.03
CA VAL A 191 -17.13 8.87 3.38
C VAL A 191 -16.59 9.74 2.25
N ASP A 192 -17.43 10.27 1.36
CA ASP A 192 -17.01 11.16 0.25
C ASP A 192 -16.36 12.45 0.77
N SER A 193 -16.90 13.04 1.84
CA SER A 193 -16.32 14.22 2.49
C SER A 193 -14.93 13.91 3.08
N ALA A 194 -14.79 12.78 3.79
CA ALA A 194 -13.53 12.34 4.35
C ALA A 194 -12.48 12.07 3.26
N VAL A 195 -12.86 11.36 2.19
CA VAL A 195 -11.99 11.10 1.02
C VAL A 195 -11.48 12.40 0.41
N SER A 196 -12.34 13.39 0.24
CA SER A 196 -11.99 14.70 -0.32
C SER A 196 -11.01 15.46 0.58
N SER A 197 -11.26 15.45 1.90
CA SER A 197 -10.42 16.10 2.92
C SER A 197 -9.04 15.44 3.01
N ILE A 198 -9.00 14.10 3.03
CA ILE A 198 -7.73 13.35 3.06
C ILE A 198 -6.93 13.61 1.78
N ALA A 199 -7.57 13.55 0.60
CA ALA A 199 -6.90 13.83 -0.67
C ALA A 199 -6.33 15.27 -0.73
N ALA A 200 -7.03 16.26 -0.16
CA ALA A 200 -6.51 17.62 -0.02
C ALA A 200 -5.28 17.68 0.90
N SER A 201 -5.28 16.87 1.98
CA SER A 201 -4.15 16.78 2.90
C SER A 201 -2.93 16.10 2.26
N VAL A 202 -3.14 15.11 1.39
CA VAL A 202 -2.08 14.50 0.55
C VAL A 202 -1.45 15.57 -0.35
N ARG A 203 -2.26 16.27 -1.17
CA ARG A 203 -1.78 17.29 -2.11
C ARG A 203 -1.03 18.44 -1.41
N SER A 204 -1.43 18.79 -0.19
CA SER A 204 -0.75 19.82 0.61
C SER A 204 0.42 19.29 1.44
N ARG A 205 0.81 18.02 1.29
CA ARG A 205 1.87 17.35 2.06
C ARG A 205 1.71 17.46 3.58
N ARG A 206 0.47 17.39 4.04
CA ARG A 206 0.10 17.47 5.46
C ARG A 206 -0.39 16.14 6.01
N LEU A 207 -0.49 15.10 5.17
CA LEU A 207 -0.93 13.78 5.61
C LEU A 207 0.15 13.09 6.42
N VAL A 208 -0.26 12.52 7.58
CA VAL A 208 0.50 11.52 8.34
C VAL A 208 -0.33 10.25 8.38
N ALA A 209 0.22 9.12 7.97
CA ALA A 209 -0.46 7.84 8.08
C ALA A 209 -0.13 7.19 9.43
N PHE A 210 -1.15 6.88 10.23
CA PHE A 210 -1.03 6.06 11.44
C PHE A 210 -1.57 4.66 11.14
N VAL A 211 -0.67 3.70 11.02
CA VAL A 211 -0.97 2.34 10.57
C VAL A 211 -1.00 1.38 11.76
N GLY A 212 -2.12 0.68 11.93
CA GLY A 212 -2.28 -0.34 12.96
C GLY A 212 -2.30 -1.77 12.40
N ALA A 213 -2.36 -2.75 13.30
CA ALA A 213 -2.29 -4.18 12.98
C ALA A 213 -3.39 -4.66 12.01
N GLY A 214 -4.54 -3.98 11.97
CA GLY A 214 -5.62 -4.31 11.05
C GLY A 214 -5.22 -4.24 9.56
N VAL A 215 -4.25 -3.40 9.19
CA VAL A 215 -3.72 -3.34 7.82
C VAL A 215 -2.91 -4.61 7.50
N SER A 216 -2.13 -5.10 8.47
CA SER A 216 -1.28 -6.29 8.31
C SER A 216 -2.07 -7.61 8.30
N MET A 217 -3.32 -7.61 8.80
CA MET A 217 -4.20 -8.79 8.70
C MET A 217 -4.48 -9.18 7.23
N GLY A 218 -4.56 -8.20 6.33
CA GLY A 218 -4.67 -8.44 4.89
C GLY A 218 -3.46 -9.15 4.26
N ALA A 219 -2.33 -9.17 4.96
CA ALA A 219 -1.12 -9.91 4.59
C ALA A 219 -1.01 -11.28 5.30
N GLY A 220 -2.08 -11.70 6.00
CA GLY A 220 -2.13 -12.97 6.74
C GLY A 220 -1.51 -12.92 8.13
N LEU A 221 -1.11 -11.74 8.64
CA LEU A 221 -0.63 -11.61 9.99
C LEU A 221 -1.80 -11.68 11.01
N PRO A 222 -1.59 -12.27 12.19
CA PRO A 222 -2.64 -12.38 13.19
C PRO A 222 -3.00 -11.02 13.80
N SER A 223 -4.25 -10.90 14.26
CA SER A 223 -4.61 -9.84 15.21
C SER A 223 -3.88 -10.05 16.53
N TRP A 224 -3.86 -9.02 17.42
CA TRP A 224 -3.27 -9.16 18.75
C TRP A 224 -3.85 -10.37 19.52
N LYS A 225 -5.18 -10.51 19.52
CA LYS A 225 -5.84 -11.65 20.17
C LYS A 225 -5.40 -12.98 19.53
N GLY A 226 -5.45 -13.08 18.19
CA GLY A 226 -5.04 -14.28 17.47
C GLY A 226 -3.59 -14.67 17.76
N LEU A 227 -2.68 -13.70 17.81
CA LEU A 227 -1.28 -13.93 18.19
C LEU A 227 -1.15 -14.55 19.58
N LEU A 228 -1.84 -13.99 20.58
CA LEU A 228 -1.78 -14.50 21.95
C LEU A 228 -2.40 -15.89 22.06
N ASP A 229 -3.51 -16.15 21.38
CA ASP A 229 -4.18 -17.45 21.36
C ASP A 229 -3.25 -18.53 20.76
N GLU A 230 -2.62 -18.26 19.62
CA GLU A 230 -1.67 -19.17 18.98
C GLU A 230 -0.46 -19.44 19.88
N LEU A 231 0.14 -18.40 20.45
CA LEU A 231 1.30 -18.56 21.34
C LEU A 231 0.94 -19.31 22.62
N ALA A 232 -0.28 -19.12 23.16
CA ALA A 232 -0.78 -19.82 24.33
C ALA A 232 -0.97 -21.32 24.05
N LEU A 233 -1.56 -21.67 22.92
CA LEU A 233 -1.71 -23.07 22.47
C LEU A 233 -0.35 -23.75 22.29
N GLU A 234 0.61 -23.07 21.70
CA GLU A 234 1.99 -23.57 21.53
C GLU A 234 2.73 -23.73 22.88
N ALA A 235 2.49 -22.85 23.84
CA ALA A 235 3.04 -22.94 25.18
C ALA A 235 2.45 -24.11 26.01
N GLY A 236 1.21 -24.51 25.68
CA GLY A 236 0.53 -25.66 26.27
C GLY A 236 0.21 -25.56 27.76
N GLY A 237 -0.21 -26.68 28.36
CA GLY A 237 -0.57 -26.75 29.77
C GLY A 237 -1.77 -25.89 30.11
N PRO A 238 -1.79 -25.16 31.26
CA PRO A 238 -2.93 -24.32 31.65
C PRO A 238 -3.25 -23.19 30.69
N LEU A 239 -2.31 -22.77 29.80
CA LEU A 239 -2.49 -21.71 28.83
C LEU A 239 -3.29 -22.15 27.61
N ALA A 240 -3.45 -23.45 27.37
CA ALA A 240 -4.29 -23.98 26.31
C ALA A 240 -5.80 -23.82 26.60
N ASP A 241 -6.18 -23.51 27.85
CA ASP A 241 -7.53 -23.06 28.23
C ASP A 241 -7.69 -21.57 27.91
N LEU A 242 -8.06 -21.28 26.66
CA LEU A 242 -8.19 -19.91 26.17
C LEU A 242 -9.27 -19.13 26.88
N ASP A 243 -10.38 -19.77 27.26
CA ASP A 243 -11.48 -19.10 28.01
C ASP A 243 -10.97 -18.52 29.31
N ARG A 244 -10.13 -19.27 30.02
CA ARG A 244 -9.52 -18.83 31.27
C ARG A 244 -8.42 -17.78 31.02
N LEU A 245 -7.65 -17.90 29.96
CA LEU A 245 -6.62 -16.94 29.59
C LEU A 245 -7.24 -15.58 29.24
N HIS A 246 -8.37 -15.56 28.54
CA HIS A 246 -9.07 -14.33 28.15
C HIS A 246 -9.68 -13.55 29.32
N LEU A 247 -9.71 -14.09 30.54
CA LEU A 247 -10.07 -13.32 31.73
C LEU A 247 -8.97 -12.34 32.16
N LEU A 248 -7.74 -12.52 31.67
CA LEU A 248 -6.63 -11.61 31.94
C LEU A 248 -6.61 -10.48 30.91
N ASP A 249 -6.06 -9.32 31.29
CA ASP A 249 -5.70 -8.26 30.37
C ASP A 249 -4.71 -8.82 29.30
N PRO A 250 -4.81 -8.44 28.03
CA PRO A 250 -3.95 -8.97 26.95
C PRO A 250 -2.44 -8.86 27.23
N ARG A 251 -1.99 -7.80 27.92
CA ARG A 251 -0.59 -7.61 28.31
C ARG A 251 -0.14 -8.61 29.37
N ASP A 252 -1.05 -8.99 30.27
CA ASP A 252 -0.80 -10.03 31.26
C ASP A 252 -0.83 -11.42 30.64
N GLN A 253 -1.71 -11.65 29.65
CA GLN A 253 -1.68 -12.87 28.81
C GLN A 253 -0.30 -13.03 28.17
N ALA A 254 0.22 -11.99 27.49
CA ALA A 254 1.55 -11.98 26.89
C ALA A 254 2.65 -12.30 27.92
N MET A 255 2.56 -11.71 29.12
CA MET A 255 3.53 -11.94 30.20
C MET A 255 3.52 -13.40 30.69
N VAL A 256 2.35 -13.99 30.89
CA VAL A 256 2.23 -15.39 31.36
C VAL A 256 2.76 -16.35 30.29
N ILE A 257 2.44 -16.09 29.02
CA ILE A 257 2.94 -16.86 27.87
C ILE A 257 4.49 -16.76 27.80
N GLN A 258 5.04 -15.56 27.90
CA GLN A 258 6.49 -15.34 27.89
C GLN A 258 7.19 -16.08 29.05
N LYS A 259 6.63 -16.03 30.28
CA LYS A 259 7.16 -16.75 31.43
C LYS A 259 7.15 -18.26 31.21
N ARG A 260 6.13 -18.79 30.52
CA ARG A 260 6.00 -20.21 30.24
C ARG A 260 6.98 -20.70 29.18
N LEU A 261 7.12 -19.94 28.08
CA LEU A 261 8.00 -20.27 26.95
C LEU A 261 9.47 -19.96 27.24
N GLY A 262 9.74 -19.00 28.11
CA GLY A 262 11.04 -18.35 28.25
C GLY A 262 11.23 -17.23 27.22
N LYS A 263 12.02 -16.21 27.58
CA LYS A 263 12.15 -14.96 26.81
C LYS A 263 12.66 -15.18 25.39
N ASP A 264 13.67 -16.02 25.22
CA ASP A 264 14.30 -16.25 23.91
C ASP A 264 13.39 -17.05 22.97
N THR A 265 12.73 -18.09 23.48
CA THR A 265 11.74 -18.87 22.69
C THR A 265 10.56 -18.01 22.29
N PHE A 266 10.06 -17.16 23.20
CA PHE A 266 8.97 -16.25 22.91
C PHE A 266 9.32 -15.26 21.79
N ARG A 267 10.53 -14.66 21.84
CA ARG A 267 11.03 -13.77 20.79
C ARG A 267 11.22 -14.47 19.45
N ALA A 268 11.78 -15.69 19.46
CA ALA A 268 11.96 -16.48 18.26
C ALA A 268 10.60 -16.75 17.56
N LYS A 269 9.57 -17.10 18.35
CA LYS A 269 8.22 -17.32 17.83
C LYS A 269 7.58 -16.04 17.28
N LEU A 270 7.79 -14.88 17.93
CA LEU A 270 7.34 -13.60 17.38
C LEU A 270 8.01 -13.31 16.02
N ASN A 271 9.34 -13.49 15.95
CA ASN A 271 10.07 -13.31 14.70
C ASN A 271 9.53 -14.21 13.58
N ASP A 272 9.28 -15.47 13.87
CA ASP A 272 8.74 -16.43 12.90
C ASP A 272 7.36 -16.00 12.38
N LYS A 273 6.47 -15.54 13.26
CA LYS A 273 5.11 -15.10 12.90
C LYS A 273 5.08 -13.79 12.12
N PHE A 274 6.02 -12.88 12.33
CA PHE A 274 6.08 -11.56 11.68
C PHE A 274 7.12 -11.45 10.57
N SER A 275 7.78 -12.55 10.17
CA SER A 275 8.87 -12.55 9.17
C SER A 275 8.38 -12.45 7.72
N THR A 276 7.06 -12.44 7.46
CA THR A 276 6.54 -12.27 6.10
C THR A 276 6.97 -10.93 5.50
N LYS A 277 7.22 -10.95 4.19
CA LYS A 277 7.58 -9.75 3.42
C LYS A 277 6.49 -9.38 2.39
N ASP A 278 5.41 -10.15 2.31
CA ASP A 278 4.33 -9.88 1.38
C ASP A 278 3.35 -8.90 2.03
N TYR A 279 3.32 -7.67 1.50
CA TYR A 279 2.43 -6.63 2.00
C TYR A 279 1.02 -6.74 1.40
N ALA A 280 0.00 -6.40 2.20
CA ALA A 280 -1.38 -6.31 1.74
C ALA A 280 -1.60 -5.12 0.80
N LEU A 281 -2.67 -5.15 -0.03
CA LEU A 281 -3.04 -4.06 -0.92
C LEU A 281 -3.17 -2.72 -0.17
N ALA A 282 -3.76 -2.71 1.02
CA ALA A 282 -3.88 -1.50 1.84
C ALA A 282 -2.53 -0.85 2.18
N HIS A 283 -1.46 -1.63 2.42
CA HIS A 283 -0.11 -1.07 2.59
C HIS A 283 0.36 -0.37 1.31
N GLY A 284 0.20 -1.03 0.15
CA GLY A 284 0.55 -0.45 -1.15
C GLY A 284 -0.23 0.82 -1.47
N LEU A 285 -1.54 0.84 -1.19
CA LEU A 285 -2.39 2.01 -1.36
C LEU A 285 -1.95 3.17 -0.44
N LEU A 286 -1.67 2.89 0.84
CA LEU A 286 -1.17 3.90 1.78
C LEU A 286 0.21 4.43 1.38
N ALA A 287 1.13 3.56 0.97
CA ALA A 287 2.44 3.96 0.46
C ALA A 287 2.35 4.81 -0.81
N SER A 288 1.34 4.54 -1.67
CA SER A 288 1.09 5.29 -2.91
C SER A 288 0.53 6.69 -2.68
N LEU A 289 -0.01 6.99 -1.49
CA LEU A 289 -0.36 8.36 -1.09
C LEU A 289 0.89 9.21 -0.80
N ASP A 290 2.04 8.59 -0.78
CA ASP A 290 3.37 9.21 -0.56
C ASP A 290 3.49 10.04 0.74
N PRO A 291 3.02 9.54 1.90
CA PRO A 291 3.20 10.24 3.16
C PRO A 291 4.69 10.27 3.52
N HIS A 292 5.22 11.47 3.81
CA HIS A 292 6.60 11.60 4.29
C HIS A 292 6.77 11.11 5.72
N GLU A 293 5.69 11.11 6.47
CA GLU A 293 5.66 10.82 7.90
C GLU A 293 4.66 9.68 8.14
N VAL A 294 5.14 8.56 8.65
CA VAL A 294 4.31 7.41 9.00
C VAL A 294 4.53 7.04 10.45
N VAL A 295 3.48 6.69 11.16
CA VAL A 295 3.52 6.19 12.53
C VAL A 295 2.89 4.81 12.58
N THR A 296 3.46 3.90 13.34
CA THR A 296 2.88 2.56 13.53
C THR A 296 3.17 1.99 14.92
N THR A 297 2.26 1.17 15.38
CA THR A 297 2.47 0.26 16.52
C THR A 297 2.82 -1.15 16.07
N ASN A 298 2.83 -1.44 14.76
CA ASN A 298 3.11 -2.75 14.22
C ASN A 298 4.61 -3.09 14.32
N TYR A 299 4.90 -4.36 14.57
CA TYR A 299 6.28 -4.88 14.65
C TYR A 299 6.84 -5.27 13.28
N ASP A 300 5.96 -5.68 12.35
CA ASP A 300 6.31 -6.14 11.00
C ASP A 300 6.99 -5.05 10.17
N ALA A 301 7.61 -5.44 9.07
CA ALA A 301 8.28 -4.54 8.12
C ALA A 301 7.46 -4.31 6.83
N LEU A 302 6.14 -4.56 6.85
CA LEU A 302 5.32 -4.55 5.65
C LEU A 302 5.11 -3.15 5.07
N MET A 303 5.06 -2.13 5.94
CA MET A 303 4.96 -0.74 5.48
C MET A 303 6.25 -0.30 4.79
N GLU A 304 7.42 -0.63 5.36
CA GLU A 304 8.74 -0.40 4.74
C GLU A 304 8.87 -1.11 3.40
N GLN A 305 8.35 -2.33 3.31
CA GLN A 305 8.34 -3.12 2.09
C GLN A 305 7.43 -2.52 1.01
N ALA A 306 6.27 -1.98 1.42
CA ALA A 306 5.31 -1.37 0.50
C ALA A 306 5.83 -0.07 -0.14
N PHE A 307 6.68 0.69 0.54
CA PHE A 307 7.36 1.85 -0.04
C PHE A 307 8.40 1.46 -1.11
N GLY A 308 8.83 0.20 -1.14
CA GLY A 308 9.85 -0.28 -2.06
C GLY A 308 11.25 0.25 -1.75
N GLU A 309 12.22 -0.12 -2.58
CA GLU A 309 13.63 0.18 -2.34
C GLU A 309 13.93 1.69 -2.48
N PHE A 310 13.35 2.35 -3.46
CA PHE A 310 13.68 3.75 -3.81
C PHE A 310 13.05 4.80 -2.87
N ARG A 311 11.97 4.46 -2.17
CA ARG A 311 11.26 5.37 -1.25
C ARG A 311 11.25 4.86 0.18
N ARG A 312 12.18 3.94 0.50
CA ARG A 312 12.23 3.31 1.82
C ARG A 312 12.45 4.34 2.92
N PRO A 313 11.52 4.47 3.89
CA PRO A 313 11.63 5.46 4.95
C PRO A 313 12.73 5.09 5.94
N ALA A 314 13.34 6.10 6.58
CA ALA A 314 14.16 5.87 7.75
C ALA A 314 13.29 5.38 8.91
N VAL A 315 13.65 4.24 9.51
CA VAL A 315 12.87 3.64 10.62
C VAL A 315 13.31 4.24 11.95
N LEU A 316 12.50 5.13 12.50
CA LEU A 316 12.76 5.74 13.81
C LEU A 316 12.34 4.80 14.97
N PRO A 317 13.12 4.76 16.04
CA PRO A 317 14.34 5.53 16.36
C PRO A 317 15.65 4.88 15.88
N TYR A 318 15.62 3.85 15.03
CA TYR A 318 16.76 2.99 14.71
C TYR A 318 17.68 3.54 13.61
N ALA A 319 17.19 4.45 12.78
CA ALA A 319 17.97 5.06 11.70
C ALA A 319 17.77 6.59 11.66
N PRO A 320 18.80 7.37 11.28
CA PRO A 320 18.63 8.80 11.06
C PRO A 320 17.78 9.07 9.82
N VAL A 321 17.03 10.17 9.83
CA VAL A 321 16.23 10.62 8.67
C VAL A 321 17.17 11.03 7.53
N GLY A 322 16.91 10.51 6.32
CA GLY A 322 17.65 10.84 5.12
C GLY A 322 17.33 12.24 4.57
N THR A 323 17.96 12.58 3.45
CA THR A 323 17.80 13.90 2.79
C THR A 323 16.41 14.10 2.18
N ASP A 324 15.70 13.03 1.85
CA ASP A 324 14.32 13.05 1.37
C ASP A 324 13.29 13.38 2.48
N GLY A 325 13.74 13.39 3.74
CA GLY A 325 12.93 13.72 4.90
C GLY A 325 11.87 12.66 5.26
N ARG A 326 11.88 11.49 4.61
CA ARG A 326 10.90 10.43 4.80
C ARG A 326 11.24 9.52 5.98
N TRP A 327 10.26 9.23 6.85
CA TRP A 327 10.49 8.35 8.00
C TRP A 327 9.22 7.60 8.44
N LEU A 328 9.47 6.46 9.08
CA LEU A 328 8.48 5.61 9.73
C LEU A 328 8.82 5.50 11.22
N LEU A 329 7.92 5.95 12.09
CA LEU A 329 8.07 5.88 13.54
C LEU A 329 7.43 4.60 14.09
N LYS A 330 8.22 3.70 14.64
CA LYS A 330 7.77 2.49 15.32
C LYS A 330 7.68 2.71 16.82
N LEU A 331 6.45 2.86 17.33
CA LEU A 331 6.20 3.16 18.74
C LEU A 331 6.41 1.94 19.66
N HIS A 332 6.13 0.73 19.18
CA HIS A 332 6.18 -0.51 19.97
C HIS A 332 7.32 -1.45 19.57
N GLY A 333 8.33 -0.93 18.88
CA GLY A 333 9.48 -1.72 18.47
C GLY A 333 9.32 -2.36 17.08
N THR A 334 10.28 -3.20 16.71
CA THR A 334 10.37 -3.85 15.40
C THR A 334 10.89 -5.27 15.51
N ILE A 335 10.50 -6.14 14.55
CA ILE A 335 11.04 -7.49 14.46
C ILE A 335 12.53 -7.53 14.12
N ASP A 336 13.06 -6.48 13.48
CA ASP A 336 14.48 -6.37 13.19
C ASP A 336 15.33 -6.18 14.46
N GLU A 337 14.70 -5.69 15.55
CA GLU A 337 15.30 -5.53 16.88
C GLU A 337 14.35 -6.09 17.95
N LEU A 338 14.36 -7.43 18.10
CA LEU A 338 13.42 -8.16 18.98
C LEU A 338 13.45 -7.70 20.44
N ALA A 339 14.55 -7.06 20.88
CA ALA A 339 14.66 -6.50 22.24
C ALA A 339 13.80 -5.25 22.43
N SER A 340 13.42 -4.60 21.33
CA SER A 340 12.61 -3.37 21.35
C SER A 340 11.12 -3.61 21.45
N ILE A 341 10.64 -4.83 21.18
CA ILE A 341 9.21 -5.16 21.14
C ILE A 341 8.53 -4.90 22.48
N VAL A 342 7.41 -4.18 22.43
CA VAL A 342 6.55 -3.84 23.56
C VAL A 342 5.28 -4.68 23.46
N LEU A 343 5.19 -5.74 24.26
CA LEU A 343 4.06 -6.68 24.21
C LEU A 343 3.55 -7.07 25.61
N THR A 344 4.45 -7.27 26.57
CA THR A 344 4.09 -7.68 27.93
C THR A 344 3.75 -6.49 28.84
N ARG A 345 3.10 -6.76 29.97
CA ARG A 345 2.83 -5.73 31.00
C ARG A 345 4.09 -4.97 31.41
N ASP A 346 5.19 -5.67 31.63
CA ASP A 346 6.47 -5.05 32.02
C ASP A 346 7.01 -4.12 30.93
N ASP A 347 6.86 -4.50 29.65
CA ASP A 347 7.28 -3.66 28.53
C ASP A 347 6.47 -2.35 28.50
N TYR A 348 5.15 -2.42 28.69
CA TYR A 348 4.26 -1.24 28.74
C TYR A 348 4.54 -0.34 29.93
N LEU A 349 4.86 -0.89 31.09
CA LEU A 349 5.22 -0.10 32.26
C LEU A 349 6.53 0.67 32.07
N GLY A 350 7.49 0.10 31.36
CA GLY A 350 8.76 0.76 31.03
C GLY A 350 8.71 1.69 29.81
N LEU A 351 7.62 1.66 29.03
CA LEU A 351 7.50 2.41 27.77
C LEU A 351 7.55 3.93 27.94
N PRO A 352 6.87 4.56 28.94
CA PRO A 352 6.90 6.01 29.10
C PRO A 352 8.31 6.58 29.30
N GLU A 353 9.18 5.89 30.00
CA GLU A 353 10.55 6.34 30.25
C GLU A 353 11.42 6.20 28.99
N ARG A 354 11.25 5.13 28.23
CA ARG A 354 12.06 4.83 27.04
C ARG A 354 11.63 5.60 25.78
N SER A 355 10.35 5.94 25.67
CA SER A 355 9.75 6.42 24.42
C SER A 355 9.12 7.80 24.51
N GLN A 356 9.40 8.59 25.58
CA GLN A 356 8.83 9.92 25.77
C GLN A 356 9.04 10.84 24.55
N ALA A 357 10.24 10.82 23.96
CA ALA A 357 10.56 11.62 22.78
C ALA A 357 9.72 11.21 21.56
N LEU A 358 9.46 9.90 21.37
CA LEU A 358 8.67 9.37 20.26
C LEU A 358 7.19 9.80 20.40
N PHE A 359 6.65 9.76 21.61
CA PHE A 359 5.30 10.26 21.86
C PHE A 359 5.19 11.77 21.69
N GLY A 360 6.26 12.54 22.00
CA GLY A 360 6.35 13.98 21.73
C GLY A 360 6.23 14.29 20.22
N ILE A 361 6.82 13.45 19.35
CA ILE A 361 6.66 13.57 17.89
C ILE A 361 5.19 13.39 17.52
N VAL A 362 4.52 12.35 18.03
CA VAL A 362 3.09 12.10 17.74
C VAL A 362 2.20 13.24 18.23
N GLN A 363 2.49 13.81 19.43
CA GLN A 363 1.78 14.98 19.97
C GLN A 363 1.91 16.19 19.04
N ALA A 364 3.12 16.48 18.55
CA ALA A 364 3.36 17.57 17.61
C ALA A 364 2.59 17.37 16.30
N MET A 365 2.55 16.14 15.79
CA MET A 365 1.82 15.80 14.56
C MET A 365 0.31 15.95 14.70
N LEU A 366 -0.27 15.49 15.80
CA LEU A 366 -1.70 15.67 16.09
C LEU A 366 -2.12 17.16 16.14
N MET A 367 -1.19 18.08 16.44
CA MET A 367 -1.44 19.52 16.47
C MET A 367 -1.20 20.22 15.12
N THR A 368 -0.35 19.67 14.25
CA THR A 368 0.18 20.38 13.07
C THR A 368 -0.15 19.72 11.74
N ARG A 369 -0.54 18.45 11.73
CA ARG A 369 -0.79 17.62 10.55
C ARG A 369 -2.23 17.13 10.50
N HIS A 370 -2.59 16.46 9.42
CA HIS A 370 -3.82 15.66 9.33
C HIS A 370 -3.46 14.19 9.54
N MET A 371 -3.85 13.61 10.67
CA MET A 371 -3.59 12.20 10.98
C MET A 371 -4.65 11.31 10.34
N LEU A 372 -4.25 10.35 9.52
CA LEU A 372 -5.12 9.30 8.97
C LEU A 372 -4.83 7.97 9.67
N PHE A 373 -5.78 7.50 10.47
CA PHE A 373 -5.68 6.23 11.17
C PHE A 373 -6.34 5.12 10.36
N VAL A 374 -5.58 4.04 10.07
CA VAL A 374 -6.07 2.88 9.33
C VAL A 374 -5.66 1.59 10.04
N GLY A 375 -6.62 0.71 10.29
CA GLY A 375 -6.37 -0.56 10.97
C GLY A 375 -5.93 -0.44 12.42
N TYR A 376 -6.17 0.70 13.07
CA TYR A 376 -5.78 0.98 14.44
C TYR A 376 -7.02 1.03 15.37
N SER A 377 -6.98 0.28 16.46
CA SER A 377 -8.14 0.13 17.36
C SER A 377 -8.40 1.33 18.28
N LEU A 378 -7.48 2.28 18.40
CA LEU A 378 -7.50 3.40 19.36
C LEU A 378 -7.56 2.96 20.84
N SER A 379 -7.31 1.69 21.16
CA SER A 379 -7.40 1.13 22.51
C SER A 379 -6.08 1.17 23.30
N ASP A 380 -5.01 1.70 22.70
CA ASP A 380 -3.68 1.77 23.31
C ASP A 380 -3.61 2.87 24.38
N ASP A 381 -3.27 2.50 25.61
CA ASP A 381 -3.13 3.44 26.74
C ASP A 381 -2.12 4.56 26.46
N SER A 382 -1.08 4.27 25.68
CA SER A 382 -0.08 5.27 25.30
C SER A 382 -0.66 6.33 24.39
N PHE A 383 -1.52 5.93 23.44
CA PHE A 383 -2.24 6.85 22.57
C PHE A 383 -3.27 7.68 23.34
N HIS A 384 -4.01 7.09 24.28
CA HIS A 384 -4.92 7.82 25.18
C HIS A 384 -4.18 8.92 25.93
N ARG A 385 -2.96 8.65 26.43
CA ARG A 385 -2.12 9.65 27.10
C ARG A 385 -1.71 10.77 26.17
N VAL A 386 -1.26 10.43 24.96
CA VAL A 386 -0.87 11.39 23.92
C VAL A 386 -2.01 12.37 23.61
N VAL A 387 -3.22 11.83 23.34
CA VAL A 387 -4.38 12.68 23.04
C VAL A 387 -4.81 13.51 24.25
N HIS A 388 -4.73 12.95 25.47
CA HIS A 388 -5.00 13.71 26.69
C HIS A 388 -4.07 14.92 26.83
N ASP A 389 -2.77 14.76 26.58
CA ASP A 389 -1.81 15.85 26.66
C ASP A 389 -2.06 16.92 25.59
N VAL A 390 -2.39 16.51 24.36
CA VAL A 390 -2.79 17.41 23.27
C VAL A 390 -4.05 18.21 23.64
N ARG A 391 -5.08 17.57 24.20
CA ARG A 391 -6.28 18.26 24.70
C ARG A 391 -5.93 19.33 25.74
N ARG A 392 -5.07 19.00 26.69
CA ARG A 392 -4.61 19.96 27.70
C ARG A 392 -3.85 21.13 27.10
N ALA A 393 -2.98 20.87 26.11
CA ALA A 393 -2.21 21.91 25.43
C ALA A 393 -3.08 22.86 24.61
N ARG A 394 -4.18 22.36 23.99
CA ARG A 394 -5.14 23.18 23.25
C ARG A 394 -6.01 24.07 24.14
N GLY A 395 -6.12 23.75 25.44
CA GLY A 395 -6.94 24.50 26.39
C GLY A 395 -8.44 24.21 26.26
N HIS A 396 -9.27 24.94 27.01
CA HIS A 396 -10.71 24.76 27.08
C HIS A 396 -11.52 25.46 25.97
N GLY A 397 -10.85 26.11 25.03
CA GLY A 397 -11.49 26.63 23.81
C GLY A 397 -11.78 25.46 22.88
N GLN A 398 -13.05 25.13 22.68
CA GLN A 398 -13.47 24.12 21.70
C GLN A 398 -12.96 24.52 20.32
N SER A 399 -11.86 23.91 19.88
CA SER A 399 -11.48 23.92 18.48
C SER A 399 -12.39 22.92 17.77
N ASP A 400 -13.25 23.36 16.86
CA ASP A 400 -14.06 22.50 16.00
C ASP A 400 -13.19 21.61 15.07
N THR A 401 -11.87 21.83 15.09
CA THR A 401 -10.93 21.12 14.25
C THR A 401 -10.56 19.77 14.86
N LYS A 402 -10.92 18.69 14.19
CA LYS A 402 -10.53 17.32 14.54
C LYS A 402 -9.02 17.13 14.44
N LEU A 403 -8.49 16.21 15.25
CA LEU A 403 -7.07 15.81 15.25
C LEU A 403 -6.70 14.94 14.06
N GLY A 404 -7.69 14.31 13.42
CA GLY A 404 -7.50 13.43 12.27
C GLY A 404 -8.77 12.66 11.92
N THR A 405 -8.63 11.78 10.94
CA THR A 405 -9.69 10.88 10.45
C THR A 405 -9.32 9.43 10.73
N VAL A 406 -10.28 8.65 11.21
CA VAL A 406 -10.14 7.20 11.45
C VAL A 406 -11.04 6.47 10.47
N LEU A 407 -10.45 5.71 9.54
CA LEU A 407 -11.22 4.81 8.69
C LEU A 407 -11.41 3.48 9.43
N THR A 408 -12.65 3.17 9.79
CA THR A 408 -13.04 1.92 10.43
C THR A 408 -13.77 1.01 9.44
N LEU A 409 -13.67 -0.31 9.61
CA LEU A 409 -14.44 -1.22 8.76
C LEU A 409 -15.94 -1.07 9.03
N PHE A 410 -16.33 -1.08 10.30
CA PHE A 410 -17.73 -1.03 10.73
C PHE A 410 -17.99 0.14 11.67
N GLU A 411 -19.23 0.54 11.75
CA GLU A 411 -19.69 1.50 12.75
C GLU A 411 -19.59 0.90 14.16
N ASP A 412 -19.02 1.69 15.08
CA ASP A 412 -18.98 1.40 16.50
C ASP A 412 -19.44 2.63 17.29
N PRO A 413 -20.69 2.62 17.82
CA PRO A 413 -21.23 3.74 18.58
C PRO A 413 -20.42 4.06 19.86
N LEU A 414 -19.79 3.05 20.47
CA LEU A 414 -18.97 3.26 21.67
C LEU A 414 -17.65 3.95 21.31
N LEU A 415 -17.03 3.53 20.23
CA LEU A 415 -15.83 4.19 19.69
C LEU A 415 -16.14 5.65 19.32
N SER A 416 -17.26 5.87 18.65
CA SER A 416 -17.73 7.22 18.28
C SER A 416 -18.04 8.08 19.50
N ALA A 417 -18.64 7.53 20.56
CA ALA A 417 -18.90 8.22 21.82
C ALA A 417 -17.59 8.59 22.53
N LEU A 418 -16.57 7.72 22.48
CA LEU A 418 -15.29 7.93 23.16
C LEU A 418 -14.41 8.96 22.43
N TRP A 419 -14.34 8.89 21.10
CA TRP A 419 -13.36 9.62 20.29
C TRP A 419 -13.96 10.69 19.36
N GLY A 420 -15.28 10.67 19.14
CA GLY A 420 -15.92 11.56 18.16
C GLY A 420 -15.78 13.07 18.46
N GLY A 421 -15.40 13.44 19.69
CA GLY A 421 -15.02 14.81 20.04
C GLY A 421 -13.71 15.26 19.40
N ASP A 422 -12.74 14.35 19.24
CA ASP A 422 -11.38 14.63 18.80
C ASP A 422 -11.07 14.15 17.39
N LEU A 423 -11.65 13.03 16.98
CA LEU A 423 -11.39 12.35 15.71
C LEU A 423 -12.66 12.26 14.88
N ASP A 424 -12.51 12.27 13.57
CA ASP A 424 -13.60 11.94 12.65
C ASP A 424 -13.59 10.43 12.39
N ILE A 425 -14.58 9.70 12.95
CA ILE A 425 -14.68 8.24 12.82
C ILE A 425 -15.55 7.92 11.59
N VAL A 426 -14.97 7.36 10.56
CA VAL A 426 -15.61 7.13 9.26
C VAL A 426 -15.70 5.62 8.98
N PRO A 427 -16.87 4.98 9.19
CA PRO A 427 -17.08 3.58 8.83
C PRO A 427 -17.24 3.43 7.32
N VAL A 428 -16.48 2.51 6.71
CA VAL A 428 -16.46 2.29 5.25
C VAL A 428 -17.32 1.12 4.81
N ALA A 429 -17.85 0.31 5.73
CA ALA A 429 -18.72 -0.81 5.42
C ALA A 429 -19.90 -0.92 6.39
N GLN A 430 -21.02 -1.43 5.88
CA GLN A 430 -22.20 -1.73 6.68
C GLN A 430 -21.97 -2.97 7.55
N ALA A 431 -22.19 -2.86 8.85
CA ALA A 431 -22.20 -4.03 9.73
C ALA A 431 -23.37 -4.95 9.35
N ARG A 432 -23.10 -6.26 9.33
CA ARG A 432 -24.13 -7.30 9.18
C ARG A 432 -24.17 -8.12 10.47
N ASP A 433 -25.34 -8.64 10.80
CA ASP A 433 -25.67 -9.30 12.07
C ASP A 433 -24.74 -10.46 12.49
N HIS A 434 -23.88 -10.93 11.60
CA HIS A 434 -22.85 -11.94 11.88
C HIS A 434 -21.54 -11.55 11.18
N ILE A 435 -20.54 -11.16 11.96
CA ILE A 435 -19.17 -10.98 11.47
C ILE A 435 -18.62 -12.39 11.18
N SER A 436 -18.58 -12.76 9.92
CA SER A 436 -17.93 -13.97 9.44
C SER A 436 -16.68 -13.60 8.63
N HIS A 437 -15.72 -14.48 8.50
CA HIS A 437 -14.53 -14.28 7.65
C HIS A 437 -14.84 -13.68 6.27
N PRO A 438 -15.89 -14.11 5.53
CA PRO A 438 -16.28 -13.47 4.28
C PRO A 438 -16.76 -12.02 4.41
N ALA A 439 -17.37 -11.64 5.55
CA ALA A 439 -17.82 -10.27 5.79
C ALA A 439 -16.65 -9.33 6.06
N GLU A 440 -15.64 -9.77 6.81
CA GLU A 440 -14.40 -9.00 7.05
C GLU A 440 -13.60 -8.80 5.76
N ARG A 441 -13.46 -9.82 4.93
CA ARG A 441 -12.80 -9.70 3.62
C ARG A 441 -13.53 -8.72 2.70
N SER A 442 -14.86 -8.73 2.72
CA SER A 442 -15.68 -7.77 1.97
C SER A 442 -15.52 -6.35 2.50
N ALA A 443 -15.48 -6.14 3.82
CA ALA A 443 -15.29 -4.84 4.44
C ALA A 443 -13.87 -4.31 4.19
N SER A 444 -12.85 -5.16 4.28
CA SER A 444 -11.46 -4.79 3.95
C SER A 444 -11.32 -4.35 2.49
N ARG A 445 -12.02 -5.02 1.56
CA ARG A 445 -12.05 -4.59 0.16
C ARG A 445 -12.70 -3.20 -0.01
N GLN A 446 -13.72 -2.86 0.77
CA GLN A 446 -14.34 -1.53 0.72
C GLN A 446 -13.37 -0.46 1.23
N LEU A 447 -12.59 -0.75 2.26
CA LEU A 447 -11.50 0.10 2.71
C LEU A 447 -10.44 0.30 1.62
N ASP A 448 -10.03 -0.78 0.92
CA ASP A 448 -9.10 -0.69 -0.22
C ASP A 448 -9.65 0.25 -1.31
N ILE A 449 -10.94 0.18 -1.64
CA ILE A 449 -11.60 1.06 -2.62
C ILE A 449 -11.59 2.53 -2.17
N VAL A 450 -11.83 2.79 -0.88
CA VAL A 450 -11.77 4.14 -0.30
C VAL A 450 -10.35 4.70 -0.39
N LEU A 451 -9.33 3.92 -0.02
CA LEU A 451 -7.93 4.32 -0.11
C LEU A 451 -7.50 4.57 -1.57
N ASP A 452 -7.91 3.72 -2.50
CA ASP A 452 -7.66 3.91 -3.93
C ASP A 452 -8.34 5.19 -4.47
N ARG A 453 -9.56 5.51 -4.01
CA ARG A 453 -10.23 6.75 -4.36
C ARG A 453 -9.46 7.98 -3.87
N ILE A 454 -8.91 7.94 -2.67
CA ILE A 454 -8.04 8.99 -2.14
C ILE A 454 -6.82 9.16 -3.07
N GLY A 455 -6.16 8.06 -3.46
CA GLY A 455 -5.04 8.07 -4.39
C GLY A 455 -5.40 8.66 -5.75
N LEU A 456 -6.54 8.27 -6.33
CA LEU A 456 -7.03 8.83 -7.59
C LEU A 456 -7.24 10.35 -7.52
N LEU A 457 -7.82 10.85 -6.42
CA LEU A 457 -8.11 12.29 -6.26
C LEU A 457 -6.86 13.11 -5.90
N SER A 458 -5.86 12.52 -5.29
CA SER A 458 -4.62 13.19 -4.88
C SER A 458 -3.52 13.19 -5.93
N ALA A 459 -3.51 12.23 -6.86
CA ALA A 459 -2.49 12.09 -7.89
C ALA A 459 -2.48 13.27 -8.86
N ASP A 460 -1.29 13.71 -9.21
CA ASP A 460 -1.01 14.86 -10.03
C ASP A 460 -0.04 14.49 -11.18
N VAL A 461 0.02 15.32 -12.21
CA VAL A 461 0.80 15.07 -13.43
C VAL A 461 2.22 15.62 -13.39
N THR A 462 2.57 16.40 -12.37
CA THR A 462 3.86 17.11 -12.32
C THR A 462 5.04 16.15 -12.28
N SER A 463 4.86 14.94 -11.74
CA SER A 463 5.90 13.93 -11.65
C SER A 463 6.51 13.54 -13.01
N PHE A 464 5.68 13.37 -14.04
CA PHE A 464 6.15 12.93 -15.37
C PHE A 464 6.18 14.04 -16.44
N LEU A 465 5.89 15.29 -16.06
CA LEU A 465 5.74 16.42 -16.99
C LEU A 465 6.95 16.60 -17.93
N LEU A 466 8.15 16.38 -17.42
CA LEU A 466 9.40 16.55 -18.17
C LEU A 466 9.94 15.25 -18.81
N ASP A 467 9.32 14.10 -18.59
CA ASP A 467 9.72 12.83 -19.24
C ASP A 467 9.04 12.72 -20.61
N ASP A 468 9.84 12.79 -21.67
CA ASP A 468 9.39 12.70 -23.06
C ASP A 468 8.60 11.43 -23.37
N THR A 469 8.84 10.36 -22.62
CA THR A 469 8.16 9.07 -22.84
C THR A 469 6.67 9.10 -22.46
N TYR A 470 6.22 10.16 -21.75
CA TYR A 470 4.82 10.41 -21.40
C TYR A 470 4.22 11.61 -22.15
N ALA A 471 4.90 12.17 -23.15
CA ALA A 471 4.45 13.37 -23.85
C ALA A 471 3.04 13.24 -24.44
N SER A 472 2.65 12.05 -24.92
CA SER A 472 1.29 11.78 -25.44
C SER A 472 0.18 11.93 -24.40
N MET A 473 0.53 11.95 -23.12
CA MET A 473 -0.42 12.12 -22.02
C MET A 473 -0.66 13.58 -21.63
N LEU A 474 0.10 14.52 -22.15
CA LEU A 474 -0.05 15.94 -21.86
C LEU A 474 -1.20 16.54 -22.66
N ASP A 475 -1.87 17.55 -22.11
CA ASP A 475 -2.74 18.42 -22.88
C ASP A 475 -1.94 19.61 -23.45
N ARG A 476 -2.57 20.41 -24.33
CA ARG A 476 -1.89 21.54 -24.98
C ARG A 476 -1.33 22.58 -24.01
N HIS A 477 -1.99 22.78 -22.88
CA HIS A 477 -1.53 23.72 -21.87
C HIS A 477 -0.31 23.13 -21.13
N GLU A 478 -0.38 21.87 -20.76
CA GLU A 478 0.70 21.14 -20.10
C GLU A 478 1.94 21.03 -21.03
N GLU A 479 1.73 20.79 -22.33
CA GLU A 479 2.82 20.85 -23.33
C GLU A 479 3.50 22.22 -23.36
N THR A 480 2.72 23.31 -23.37
CA THR A 480 3.27 24.68 -23.32
C THR A 480 4.06 24.92 -22.03
N VAL A 481 3.52 24.56 -20.89
CA VAL A 481 4.21 24.69 -19.58
C VAL A 481 5.52 23.88 -19.57
N ARG A 482 5.49 22.66 -20.10
CA ARG A 482 6.68 21.82 -20.25
C ARG A 482 7.76 22.49 -21.08
N ASP A 483 7.37 23.00 -22.28
CA ASP A 483 8.31 23.65 -23.20
C ASP A 483 8.93 24.91 -22.57
N ASP A 484 8.15 25.71 -21.88
CA ASP A 484 8.61 26.90 -21.13
C ASP A 484 9.60 26.49 -20.02
N LEU A 485 9.31 25.43 -19.26
CA LEU A 485 10.20 24.91 -18.22
C LEU A 485 11.51 24.36 -18.81
N LEU A 486 11.45 23.61 -19.91
CA LEU A 486 12.65 23.11 -20.61
C LEU A 486 13.49 24.25 -21.15
N GLN A 487 12.88 25.29 -21.71
CA GLN A 487 13.57 26.48 -22.16
C GLN A 487 14.25 27.21 -20.98
N LEU A 488 13.52 27.40 -19.87
CA LEU A 488 14.09 28.00 -18.67
C LEU A 488 15.29 27.19 -18.14
N MET A 489 15.15 25.88 -18.05
CA MET A 489 16.23 24.98 -17.62
C MET A 489 17.44 25.05 -18.58
N GLY A 490 17.21 25.24 -19.86
CA GLY A 490 18.27 25.44 -20.86
C GLY A 490 19.05 26.76 -20.68
N HIS A 491 18.40 27.81 -20.14
CA HIS A 491 19.07 29.09 -19.83
C HIS A 491 19.89 29.05 -18.53
N LEU A 492 19.59 28.11 -17.63
CA LEU A 492 20.30 27.94 -16.35
C LEU A 492 21.54 27.06 -16.61
N ASP A 493 22.62 27.65 -17.07
CA ASP A 493 23.86 26.90 -17.41
C ASP A 493 24.74 26.54 -16.21
N GLY A 494 24.36 26.99 -15.00
CA GLY A 494 25.09 26.76 -13.77
C GLY A 494 26.26 27.71 -13.59
N SER A 495 26.40 28.75 -14.43
CA SER A 495 27.48 29.73 -14.37
C SER A 495 27.38 30.68 -13.17
N SER A 496 26.20 30.81 -12.58
CA SER A 496 25.96 31.66 -11.41
C SER A 496 25.34 30.87 -10.24
N PRO A 497 25.55 31.36 -8.97
CA PRO A 497 24.90 30.78 -7.81
C PRO A 497 23.35 30.79 -7.90
N ILE A 498 22.79 31.77 -8.60
CA ILE A 498 21.34 31.88 -8.83
C ILE A 498 20.87 30.74 -9.75
N ASP A 499 21.63 30.44 -10.81
CA ASP A 499 21.28 29.35 -11.73
C ASP A 499 21.23 28.01 -11.01
N VAL A 500 22.23 27.76 -10.16
CA VAL A 500 22.30 26.55 -9.33
C VAL A 500 21.09 26.49 -8.38
N GLN A 501 20.77 27.58 -7.67
CA GLN A 501 19.65 27.63 -6.75
C GLN A 501 18.30 27.44 -7.45
N VAL A 502 18.08 28.13 -8.59
CA VAL A 502 16.82 28.00 -9.34
C VAL A 502 16.70 26.60 -9.92
N ARG A 503 17.79 26.01 -10.44
CA ARG A 503 17.81 24.61 -10.86
C ARG A 503 17.46 23.65 -9.74
N GLU A 504 18.04 23.84 -8.56
CA GLU A 504 17.73 23.01 -7.38
C GLU A 504 16.29 23.20 -6.93
N MET A 505 15.75 24.42 -6.95
CA MET A 505 14.35 24.70 -6.63
C MET A 505 13.42 24.02 -7.64
N LEU A 506 13.65 24.19 -8.94
CA LEU A 506 12.91 23.52 -9.99
C LEU A 506 13.03 22.00 -9.88
N ALA A 507 14.25 21.50 -9.71
CA ALA A 507 14.50 20.08 -9.49
C ALA A 507 13.87 19.58 -8.19
N THR A 508 13.71 20.38 -7.15
CA THR A 508 13.02 19.99 -5.91
C THR A 508 11.52 20.01 -6.12
N VAL A 509 10.95 20.99 -6.80
CA VAL A 509 9.52 21.04 -7.15
C VAL A 509 9.16 19.91 -8.12
N LEU A 510 10.00 19.64 -9.11
CA LEU A 510 9.83 18.60 -10.12
C LEU A 510 10.29 17.22 -9.62
N ARG A 511 11.31 17.11 -8.72
CA ARG A 511 11.75 15.88 -8.05
C ARG A 511 10.89 15.50 -6.86
N SER A 512 10.26 16.44 -6.24
CA SER A 512 9.19 16.13 -5.29
C SER A 512 8.01 15.50 -6.00
N ALA A 513 8.01 15.55 -7.31
CA ALA A 513 7.14 14.89 -8.23
C ALA A 513 7.80 13.67 -8.94
N SER A 514 9.10 13.64 -9.16
CA SER A 514 9.83 12.53 -9.79
C SER A 514 10.91 12.02 -8.83
N GLY A 515 10.73 10.82 -8.30
CA GLY A 515 11.80 10.13 -7.57
C GLY A 515 13.00 9.91 -8.50
N ASP A 516 14.17 10.33 -8.06
CA ASP A 516 15.51 10.16 -8.61
C ASP A 516 15.64 9.51 -10.00
N VAL A 517 15.81 10.35 -11.02
CA VAL A 517 16.49 9.97 -12.26
C VAL A 517 17.99 10.29 -12.08
N GLN A 518 18.68 9.51 -11.27
CA GLN A 518 20.15 9.42 -11.33
C GLN A 518 20.59 7.99 -11.03
N ASP A 519 21.25 7.41 -12.02
CA ASP A 519 22.06 6.19 -12.11
C ASP A 519 21.47 5.03 -12.92
N SER A 520 21.15 5.29 -14.19
CA SER A 520 21.18 4.23 -15.21
C SER A 520 22.31 4.39 -16.23
N ALA A 521 23.30 5.26 -15.95
CA ALA A 521 24.53 5.37 -16.73
C ALA A 521 25.72 4.85 -15.92
N GLY A 522 25.93 3.54 -15.92
CA GLY A 522 27.20 2.96 -15.51
C GLY A 522 27.18 2.01 -14.33
N ARG A 523 26.70 0.77 -14.55
CA ARG A 523 27.37 -0.41 -14.00
C ARG A 523 27.26 -1.56 -15.02
N PRO A 524 28.37 -2.27 -15.27
CA PRO A 524 28.51 -3.29 -16.30
C PRO A 524 27.67 -4.52 -16.07
#